data_e29b3f7ea0e8a740a826bb771410878c
#
_entry.id   e29b3f7ea0e8a740a826bb771410878c
#
_cell.length_a   1.000
_cell.length_b   1.000
_cell.length_c   1.000
_cell.angle_alpha   90.00
_cell.angle_beta   90.00
_cell.angle_gamma   90.00
#
_symmetry.space_group_name_H-M   'P 1'
#
loop_
_entity.id
_entity.type
_entity.pdbx_description
1 polymer ?
#
loop_
_entity_poly.entity_id
_entity_poly.type
_entity_poly.pdbx_seq_one_letter_code
_entity_poly.pdbx_strand_id
1 'polypeptide(L)'
;EPNLEPEYGRTSIVPAAMELPGADLYISLAAHPGRPEVLTNWMDPSVVSEDDPLSVDPTLDPFDEEREIPFTKEFVDTYRQAQRRRNDRITQWARTEIDRVVAAGHHDRLFTTPRLWADLRMIDGSIDPNNREFPSCYLGEPQRANYGIYGVGTVSSLRTWLSMWSLSDSQCNAAPHLARIKIPALVIEADGDSGVFPSDTRAIVDALGSTDLTTHTLEGDHYLRDREGARDDAADLITNWVKDRY
;
A
#
# COMPACT_ATOMS: atom_id res chain seq x y z
N GLU A 1 18.79 -5.10 -14.49
CA GLU A 1 18.49 -6.42 -13.89
C GLU A 1 17.73 -6.19 -12.60
N PRO A 2 16.64 -6.92 -12.36
CA PRO A 2 15.96 -6.82 -11.08
C PRO A 2 16.91 -7.34 -9.99
N ASN A 3 17.09 -6.54 -8.94
CA ASN A 3 17.80 -7.01 -7.76
C ASN A 3 16.85 -7.91 -6.97
N LEU A 4 16.74 -9.16 -7.40
CA LEU A 4 15.86 -10.18 -6.80
C LEU A 4 16.65 -11.07 -5.82
N GLU A 5 17.71 -10.54 -5.22
CA GLU A 5 18.47 -11.24 -4.20
C GLU A 5 17.54 -11.66 -3.06
N PRO A 6 17.48 -12.96 -2.71
CA PRO A 6 16.57 -13.46 -1.70
C PRO A 6 17.15 -13.25 -0.30
N GLU A 7 17.28 -11.99 0.11
CA GLU A 7 17.89 -11.65 1.40
C GLU A 7 17.17 -12.36 2.56
N TYR A 8 15.84 -12.48 2.45
CA TYR A 8 15.00 -13.17 3.44
C TYR A 8 14.28 -14.40 2.88
N GLY A 9 14.37 -14.66 1.57
CA GLY A 9 13.80 -15.83 0.91
C GLY A 9 14.80 -17.01 0.92
N ARG A 10 14.27 -18.23 0.81
CA ARG A 10 15.10 -19.44 0.78
C ARG A 10 15.47 -19.92 -0.60
N THR A 11 14.69 -19.51 -1.59
CA THR A 11 14.85 -19.96 -2.97
C THR A 11 15.00 -18.75 -3.85
N SER A 12 16.11 -18.69 -4.60
CA SER A 12 16.26 -17.67 -5.62
C SER A 12 15.25 -17.94 -6.74
N ILE A 13 14.44 -16.91 -7.06
CA ILE A 13 13.53 -16.93 -8.21
C ILE A 13 14.18 -16.35 -9.47
N VAL A 14 15.40 -15.83 -9.36
CA VAL A 14 16.11 -15.16 -10.47
C VAL A 14 16.19 -16.04 -11.71
N PRO A 15 16.61 -17.33 -11.65
CA PRO A 15 16.68 -18.16 -12.85
C PRO A 15 15.33 -18.28 -13.56
N ALA A 16 14.26 -18.56 -12.81
CA ALA A 16 12.91 -18.70 -13.37
C ALA A 16 12.38 -17.37 -13.91
N ALA A 17 12.67 -16.26 -13.23
CA ALA A 17 12.25 -14.93 -13.67
C ALA A 17 12.95 -14.49 -14.97
N MET A 18 14.21 -14.92 -15.18
CA MET A 18 14.95 -14.61 -16.42
C MET A 18 14.45 -15.38 -17.65
N GLU A 19 13.69 -16.46 -17.43
CA GLU A 19 13.06 -17.26 -18.51
C GLU A 19 11.70 -16.69 -18.95
N LEU A 20 11.15 -15.73 -18.21
CA LEU A 20 9.86 -15.13 -18.54
C LEU A 20 10.00 -14.23 -19.78
N PRO A 21 9.02 -14.26 -20.71
CA PRO A 21 8.99 -13.33 -21.83
C PRO A 21 8.87 -11.89 -21.33
N GLY A 22 9.46 -10.96 -22.05
CA GLY A 22 9.29 -9.53 -21.79
C GLY A 22 7.83 -9.11 -21.97
N ALA A 23 7.39 -8.10 -21.23
CA ALA A 23 6.09 -7.47 -21.44
C ALA A 23 6.18 -6.43 -22.57
N ASP A 24 5.12 -6.34 -23.37
CA ASP A 24 5.02 -5.37 -24.46
C ASP A 24 4.29 -4.08 -24.03
N LEU A 25 3.43 -4.19 -23.03
CA LEU A 25 2.61 -3.10 -22.48
C LEU A 25 2.60 -3.15 -20.95
N TYR A 26 2.45 -1.99 -20.32
CA TYR A 26 2.22 -1.87 -18.88
C TYR A 26 0.87 -1.20 -18.62
N ILE A 27 0.03 -1.82 -17.81
CA ILE A 27 -1.27 -1.28 -17.41
C ILE A 27 -1.36 -1.26 -15.89
N SER A 28 -1.66 -0.10 -15.33
CA SER A 28 -1.90 0.14 -13.91
C SER A 28 -3.36 0.57 -13.73
N LEU A 29 -4.15 -0.22 -13.03
CA LEU A 29 -5.56 0.09 -12.71
C LEU A 29 -5.72 0.16 -11.20
N ALA A 30 -6.11 1.33 -10.69
CA ALA A 30 -6.35 1.59 -9.28
C ALA A 30 -5.23 0.99 -8.40
N ALA A 31 -3.97 1.22 -8.77
CA ALA A 31 -2.82 0.60 -8.14
C ALA A 31 -2.13 1.56 -7.16
N HIS A 32 -1.63 1.02 -6.07
CA HIS A 32 -0.84 1.76 -5.10
C HIS A 32 0.67 1.76 -5.46
N PRO A 33 1.47 2.74 -4.98
CA PRO A 33 2.87 2.93 -5.36
C PRO A 33 3.85 1.94 -4.72
N GLY A 34 3.36 0.98 -3.95
CA GLY A 34 4.17 -0.08 -3.33
C GLY A 34 3.63 -0.51 -1.98
N ARG A 35 3.87 -1.77 -1.64
CA ARG A 35 3.33 -2.39 -0.42
C ARG A 35 3.85 -1.76 0.88
N PRO A 36 5.17 -1.49 1.04
CA PRO A 36 5.66 -0.93 2.29
C PRO A 36 5.12 0.48 2.56
N GLU A 37 5.01 1.33 1.55
CA GLU A 37 4.47 2.69 1.71
C GLU A 37 2.98 2.66 2.04
N VAL A 38 2.18 1.85 1.33
CA VAL A 38 0.75 1.73 1.57
C VAL A 38 0.47 1.22 2.97
N LEU A 39 1.10 0.11 3.38
CA LEU A 39 0.88 -0.42 4.71
C LEU A 39 1.27 0.58 5.78
N THR A 40 2.42 1.26 5.62
CA THR A 40 2.88 2.25 6.58
C THR A 40 1.89 3.40 6.71
N ASN A 41 1.34 3.89 5.61
CA ASN A 41 0.32 4.95 5.63
C ASN A 41 -1.01 4.49 6.26
N TRP A 42 -1.31 3.19 6.22
CA TRP A 42 -2.50 2.63 6.85
C TRP A 42 -2.32 2.27 8.32
N MET A 43 -1.07 2.15 8.79
CA MET A 43 -0.79 1.84 10.20
C MET A 43 -1.31 2.93 11.13
N ASP A 44 -1.96 2.52 12.21
CA ASP A 44 -2.33 3.40 13.31
C ASP A 44 -1.12 3.64 14.21
N PRO A 45 -0.50 4.82 14.20
CA PRO A 45 0.71 5.08 14.97
C PRO A 45 0.44 5.29 16.46
N SER A 46 -0.82 5.36 16.87
CA SER A 46 -1.19 5.46 18.29
C SER A 46 -0.93 4.17 19.06
N VAL A 47 -0.80 3.02 18.37
CA VAL A 47 -0.48 1.73 19.00
C VAL A 47 0.91 1.77 19.62
N VAL A 48 0.95 1.64 20.95
CA VAL A 48 2.20 1.66 21.73
C VAL A 48 2.87 0.29 21.77
N SER A 49 2.07 -0.78 21.82
CA SER A 49 2.53 -2.17 21.87
C SER A 49 1.79 -3.01 20.81
N GLU A 50 2.54 -3.79 20.02
CA GLU A 50 1.92 -4.72 19.04
C GLU A 50 1.22 -5.90 19.74
N ASP A 51 1.62 -6.24 20.97
CA ASP A 51 1.01 -7.31 21.78
C ASP A 51 -0.26 -6.84 22.52
N ASP A 52 -0.47 -5.53 22.60
CA ASP A 52 -1.65 -4.93 23.22
C ASP A 52 -2.18 -3.75 22.35
N PRO A 53 -3.06 -4.03 21.39
CA PRO A 53 -3.61 -3.01 20.50
C PRO A 53 -4.54 -2.00 21.19
N LEU A 54 -4.88 -2.24 22.47
CA LEU A 54 -5.66 -1.29 23.30
C LEU A 54 -4.75 -0.30 24.03
N SER A 55 -3.44 -0.53 24.04
CA SER A 55 -2.46 0.41 24.57
C SER A 55 -2.20 1.52 23.54
N VAL A 56 -2.86 2.65 23.70
CA VAL A 56 -2.96 3.75 22.75
C VAL A 56 -2.34 5.01 23.30
N ASP A 57 -1.51 5.70 22.50
CA ASP A 57 -1.14 7.09 22.73
C ASP A 57 -2.27 8.02 22.26
N PRO A 58 -3.01 8.68 23.16
CA PRO A 58 -4.15 9.51 22.78
C PRO A 58 -3.75 10.73 21.95
N THR A 59 -2.50 11.17 22.02
CA THR A 59 -2.02 12.31 21.21
C THR A 59 -1.95 11.98 19.73
N LEU A 60 -1.87 10.69 19.38
CA LEU A 60 -1.78 10.16 18.02
C LEU A 60 -3.04 9.41 17.58
N ASP A 61 -4.06 9.26 18.43
CA ASP A 61 -5.30 8.58 18.04
C ASP A 61 -6.07 9.44 17.03
N PRO A 62 -6.26 8.98 15.78
CA PRO A 62 -7.00 9.75 14.78
C PRO A 62 -8.51 9.66 14.96
N PHE A 63 -8.97 8.73 15.84
CA PHE A 63 -10.38 8.47 16.13
C PHE A 63 -10.83 9.02 17.48
N ASP A 64 -9.99 9.82 18.14
CA ASP A 64 -10.37 10.54 19.36
C ASP A 64 -11.54 11.47 19.07
N GLU A 65 -12.63 11.33 19.82
CA GLU A 65 -13.87 12.12 19.64
C GLU A 65 -13.66 13.64 19.83
N GLU A 66 -12.61 14.03 20.57
CA GLU A 66 -12.26 15.45 20.76
C GLU A 66 -11.38 16.01 19.64
N ARG A 67 -10.95 15.17 18.70
CA ARG A 67 -10.08 15.59 17.61
C ARG A 67 -10.85 16.24 16.47
N GLU A 68 -10.53 17.49 16.24
CA GLU A 68 -11.17 18.27 15.17
C GLU A 68 -10.74 17.80 13.77
N ILE A 69 -11.70 17.77 12.83
CA ILE A 69 -11.50 17.55 11.39
C ILE A 69 -11.96 18.83 10.68
N PRO A 70 -11.20 19.36 9.69
CA PRO A 70 -9.99 18.81 9.10
C PRO A 70 -8.77 18.84 10.04
N PHE A 71 -7.91 17.82 9.92
CA PHE A 71 -6.68 17.74 10.70
C PHE A 71 -5.72 18.88 10.39
N THR A 72 -5.06 19.41 11.42
CA THR A 72 -4.03 20.42 11.22
C THR A 72 -2.81 19.83 10.52
N LYS A 73 -2.09 20.66 9.76
CA LYS A 73 -0.85 20.23 9.10
C LYS A 73 0.16 19.68 10.08
N GLU A 74 0.28 20.26 11.28
CA GLU A 74 1.19 19.81 12.33
C GLU A 74 0.84 18.40 12.80
N PHE A 75 -0.45 18.11 13.01
CA PHE A 75 -0.91 16.77 13.35
C PHE A 75 -0.59 15.78 12.23
N VAL A 76 -0.91 16.10 10.97
CA VAL A 76 -0.64 15.25 9.82
C VAL A 76 0.86 14.92 9.72
N ASP A 77 1.73 15.91 9.82
CA ASP A 77 3.18 15.71 9.74
C ASP A 77 3.69 14.83 10.89
N THR A 78 3.21 15.06 12.11
CA THR A 78 3.56 14.28 13.30
C THR A 78 3.08 12.84 13.18
N TYR A 79 1.85 12.66 12.73
CA TYR A 79 1.21 11.36 12.51
C TYR A 79 1.98 10.52 11.48
N ARG A 80 2.29 11.10 10.31
CA ARG A 80 3.06 10.42 9.26
C ARG A 80 4.45 9.99 9.73
N GLN A 81 5.12 10.82 10.50
CA GLN A 81 6.40 10.44 11.10
C GLN A 81 6.24 9.29 12.11
N ALA A 82 5.16 9.30 12.89
CA ALA A 82 4.88 8.25 13.87
C ALA A 82 4.55 6.90 13.20
N GLN A 83 3.84 6.91 12.06
CA GLN A 83 3.63 5.72 11.22
C GLN A 83 4.95 5.10 10.76
N ARG A 84 5.88 5.92 10.26
CA ARG A 84 7.23 5.45 9.86
C ARG A 84 8.01 4.89 11.04
N ARG A 85 7.97 5.55 12.20
CA ARG A 85 8.61 5.01 13.43
C ARG A 85 8.00 3.67 13.85
N ARG A 86 6.67 3.47 13.69
CA ARG A 86 6.05 2.18 14.00
C ARG A 86 6.53 1.08 13.05
N ASN A 87 6.60 1.35 11.75
CA ASN A 87 7.16 0.41 10.77
C ASN A 87 8.61 0.04 11.09
N ASP A 88 9.45 1.04 11.37
CA ASP A 88 10.86 0.83 11.75
C ASP A 88 11.00 -0.02 13.03
N ARG A 89 10.19 0.24 14.06
CA ARG A 89 10.20 -0.54 15.30
C ARG A 89 9.90 -2.01 15.05
N ILE A 90 8.86 -2.29 14.25
CA ILE A 90 8.50 -3.67 13.89
C ILE A 90 9.61 -4.30 13.04
N THR A 91 10.19 -3.56 12.12
CA THR A 91 11.29 -4.04 11.27
C THR A 91 12.53 -4.42 12.10
N GLN A 92 12.95 -3.58 13.05
CA GLN A 92 14.07 -3.88 13.94
C GLN A 92 13.80 -5.12 14.80
N TRP A 93 12.58 -5.21 15.34
CA TRP A 93 12.16 -6.40 16.08
C TRP A 93 12.18 -7.65 15.21
N ALA A 94 11.64 -7.58 13.99
CA ALA A 94 11.59 -8.73 13.07
C ALA A 94 12.99 -9.23 12.68
N ARG A 95 13.96 -8.33 12.47
CA ARG A 95 15.36 -8.70 12.22
C ARG A 95 15.98 -9.45 13.41
N THR A 96 15.81 -8.92 14.62
CA THR A 96 16.32 -9.56 15.83
C THR A 96 15.66 -10.92 16.07
N GLU A 97 14.36 -11.00 15.84
CA GLU A 97 13.58 -12.19 16.09
C GLU A 97 13.86 -13.29 15.06
N ILE A 98 14.11 -12.95 13.78
CA ILE A 98 14.50 -13.97 12.78
C ILE A 98 15.84 -14.62 13.14
N ASP A 99 16.81 -13.84 13.62
CA ASP A 99 18.11 -14.35 14.07
C ASP A 99 17.93 -15.33 15.24
N ARG A 100 17.07 -14.97 16.21
CA ARG A 100 16.76 -15.83 17.36
C ARG A 100 16.09 -17.15 16.94
N VAL A 101 15.12 -17.07 16.02
CA VAL A 101 14.37 -18.22 15.48
C VAL A 101 15.29 -19.17 14.72
N VAL A 102 16.19 -18.61 13.90
CA VAL A 102 17.18 -19.39 13.12
C VAL A 102 18.20 -20.05 14.04
N ALA A 103 18.70 -19.34 15.05
CA ALA A 103 19.62 -19.90 16.04
C ALA A 103 19.01 -21.06 16.84
N ALA A 104 17.67 -21.07 17.02
CA ALA A 104 16.93 -22.17 17.65
C ALA A 104 16.61 -23.34 16.69
N GLY A 105 17.11 -23.32 15.44
CA GLY A 105 16.91 -24.38 14.44
C GLY A 105 15.58 -24.31 13.69
N HIS A 106 14.83 -23.21 13.84
CA HIS A 106 13.60 -22.96 13.10
C HIS A 106 13.86 -22.04 11.90
N HIS A 107 12.83 -21.81 11.09
CA HIS A 107 13.02 -21.09 9.85
C HIS A 107 12.34 -19.73 9.83
N ASP A 108 11.20 -19.61 10.47
CA ASP A 108 10.35 -18.42 10.49
C ASP A 108 9.29 -18.58 11.58
N ARG A 109 8.58 -17.49 11.91
CA ARG A 109 7.39 -17.54 12.75
C ARG A 109 6.38 -16.51 12.31
N LEU A 110 5.11 -16.74 12.63
CA LEU A 110 4.04 -15.77 12.43
C LEU A 110 3.99 -14.76 13.58
N PHE A 111 3.53 -13.56 13.25
CA PHE A 111 3.15 -12.52 14.21
C PHE A 111 2.01 -11.68 13.63
N THR A 112 1.41 -10.85 14.46
CA THR A 112 0.31 -9.97 14.08
C THR A 112 0.72 -8.51 14.19
N THR A 113 0.21 -7.70 13.26
CA THR A 113 0.29 -6.24 13.29
C THR A 113 -1.14 -5.71 13.34
N PRO A 114 -1.63 -5.26 14.49
CA PRO A 114 -2.98 -4.77 14.63
C PRO A 114 -3.15 -3.36 14.07
N ARG A 115 -4.41 -2.94 13.85
CA ARG A 115 -4.80 -1.56 13.55
C ARG A 115 -4.10 -0.99 12.31
N LEU A 116 -4.56 -1.45 11.14
CA LEU A 116 -4.01 -1.11 9.82
C LEU A 116 -5.03 -0.40 8.91
N TRP A 117 -6.02 0.32 9.46
CA TRP A 117 -7.02 1.08 8.71
C TRP A 117 -7.13 2.52 9.21
N ALA A 118 -5.98 3.17 9.39
CA ALA A 118 -5.88 4.49 9.98
C ALA A 118 -5.11 5.48 9.11
N ASP A 119 -5.22 5.37 7.78
CA ASP A 119 -4.74 6.43 6.91
C ASP A 119 -5.64 7.67 7.10
N LEU A 120 -5.02 8.82 7.35
CA LEU A 120 -5.75 10.07 7.55
C LEU A 120 -6.62 10.45 6.35
N ARG A 121 -6.25 10.02 5.14
CA ARG A 121 -7.05 10.20 3.92
C ARG A 121 -8.38 9.44 3.96
N MET A 122 -8.51 8.37 4.76
CA MET A 122 -9.76 7.63 4.98
C MET A 122 -10.70 8.34 5.94
N ILE A 123 -10.17 9.27 6.76
CA ILE A 123 -10.87 9.92 7.88
C ILE A 123 -11.20 11.38 7.55
N ASP A 124 -10.27 12.09 6.91
CA ASP A 124 -10.39 13.50 6.56
C ASP A 124 -10.45 13.69 5.03
N GLY A 125 -11.63 14.11 4.55
CA GLY A 125 -11.90 14.34 3.14
C GLY A 125 -11.11 15.48 2.51
N SER A 126 -10.54 16.36 3.31
CA SER A 126 -9.71 17.47 2.82
C SER A 126 -8.30 17.03 2.43
N ILE A 127 -7.88 15.86 2.92
CA ILE A 127 -6.56 15.30 2.61
C ILE A 127 -6.66 14.45 1.34
N ASP A 128 -5.99 14.90 0.28
CA ASP A 128 -5.93 14.22 -1.02
C ASP A 128 -7.34 13.92 -1.59
N PRO A 129 -8.16 14.95 -1.84
CA PRO A 129 -9.57 14.81 -2.15
C PRO A 129 -9.81 14.12 -3.49
N ASN A 130 -10.87 13.31 -3.53
CA ASN A 130 -11.48 12.71 -4.72
C ASN A 130 -12.99 12.56 -4.46
N ASN A 131 -13.72 11.77 -5.26
CA ASN A 131 -15.16 11.57 -5.13
C ASN A 131 -15.57 10.48 -4.13
N ARG A 132 -14.64 9.94 -3.31
CA ARG A 132 -14.96 8.93 -2.29
C ARG A 132 -15.92 9.44 -1.21
N GLU A 133 -16.70 8.54 -0.64
CA GLU A 133 -17.48 8.84 0.57
C GLU A 133 -16.57 9.02 1.80
N PHE A 134 -17.02 9.77 2.79
CA PHE A 134 -16.29 10.01 4.04
C PHE A 134 -17.16 9.78 5.29
N PRO A 135 -16.53 9.22 6.33
CA PRO A 135 -15.26 8.49 6.34
C PRO A 135 -15.41 7.13 5.66
N SER A 136 -14.39 6.65 4.93
CA SER A 136 -14.48 5.34 4.27
C SER A 136 -13.12 4.67 4.03
N CYS A 137 -13.11 3.34 4.04
CA CYS A 137 -12.04 2.47 3.57
C CYS A 137 -12.64 1.24 2.89
N TYR A 138 -11.81 0.33 2.37
CA TYR A 138 -12.30 -0.90 1.70
C TYR A 138 -13.23 -1.79 2.52
N LEU A 139 -13.19 -1.67 3.85
CA LEU A 139 -14.04 -2.43 4.78
C LEU A 139 -15.20 -1.61 5.36
N GLY A 140 -15.44 -0.42 4.79
CA GLY A 140 -16.49 0.48 5.22
C GLY A 140 -15.96 1.58 6.16
N GLU A 141 -16.49 1.69 7.37
CA GLU A 141 -16.12 2.71 8.34
C GLU A 141 -14.71 2.46 8.91
N PRO A 142 -13.76 3.41 8.82
CA PRO A 142 -12.35 3.20 9.15
C PRO A 142 -12.10 2.85 10.62
N GLN A 143 -12.78 3.49 11.58
CA GLN A 143 -12.59 3.21 13.00
C GLN A 143 -12.97 1.75 13.30
N ARG A 144 -14.12 1.29 12.79
CA ARG A 144 -14.56 -0.09 12.96
C ARG A 144 -13.61 -1.08 12.28
N ALA A 145 -13.13 -0.75 11.09
CA ALA A 145 -12.17 -1.58 10.37
C ALA A 145 -10.83 -1.66 11.12
N ASN A 146 -10.36 -0.54 11.68
CA ASN A 146 -9.10 -0.43 12.41
C ASN A 146 -9.06 -1.30 13.67
N TYR A 147 -10.20 -1.42 14.38
CA TYR A 147 -10.34 -2.32 15.54
C TYR A 147 -10.74 -3.75 15.16
N GLY A 148 -10.97 -4.00 13.88
CA GLY A 148 -11.28 -5.33 13.36
C GLY A 148 -10.06 -6.23 13.22
N ILE A 149 -10.32 -7.51 12.93
CA ILE A 149 -9.28 -8.53 12.75
C ILE A 149 -8.82 -8.69 11.30
N TYR A 150 -9.46 -7.99 10.37
CA TYR A 150 -9.16 -8.08 8.95
C TYR A 150 -8.26 -6.92 8.50
N GLY A 151 -7.23 -7.24 7.75
CA GLY A 151 -6.36 -6.23 7.16
C GLY A 151 -5.23 -6.87 6.36
N VAL A 152 -4.82 -6.16 5.33
CA VAL A 152 -3.63 -6.53 4.56
C VAL A 152 -2.41 -6.35 5.47
N GLY A 153 -1.62 -7.41 5.66
CA GLY A 153 -0.45 -7.37 6.54
C GLY A 153 -0.72 -7.63 8.01
N THR A 154 -2.00 -7.82 8.43
CA THR A 154 -2.35 -8.11 9.83
C THR A 154 -1.67 -9.37 10.36
N VAL A 155 -1.53 -10.40 9.54
CA VAL A 155 -0.77 -11.61 9.85
C VAL A 155 0.39 -11.73 8.87
N SER A 156 1.60 -11.77 9.39
CA SER A 156 2.82 -11.90 8.59
C SER A 156 3.76 -12.91 9.24
N SER A 157 4.61 -13.55 8.43
CA SER A 157 5.83 -14.11 8.95
C SER A 157 6.93 -13.05 9.05
N LEU A 158 7.97 -13.28 9.82
CA LEU A 158 9.11 -12.37 9.93
C LEU A 158 9.72 -12.06 8.55
N ARG A 159 9.89 -13.10 7.73
CA ARG A 159 10.43 -12.96 6.38
C ARG A 159 9.47 -12.23 5.45
N THR A 160 8.16 -12.48 5.54
CA THR A 160 7.16 -11.75 4.78
C THR A 160 7.15 -10.27 5.15
N TRP A 161 7.27 -9.94 6.45
CA TRP A 161 7.39 -8.54 6.87
C TRP A 161 8.59 -7.86 6.23
N LEU A 162 9.78 -8.43 6.38
CA LEU A 162 11.02 -7.85 5.87
C LEU A 162 11.01 -7.73 4.33
N SER A 163 10.49 -8.74 3.62
CA SER A 163 10.49 -8.74 2.16
C SER A 163 9.37 -7.92 1.52
N MET A 164 8.27 -7.65 2.23
CA MET A 164 7.07 -7.04 1.64
C MET A 164 6.63 -5.73 2.30
N TRP A 165 6.73 -5.61 3.63
CA TRP A 165 6.10 -4.54 4.40
C TRP A 165 7.07 -3.56 5.06
N SER A 166 8.31 -3.95 5.27
CA SER A 166 9.35 -3.08 5.83
C SER A 166 9.70 -1.96 4.86
N LEU A 167 9.69 -0.71 5.33
CA LEU A 167 10.11 0.44 4.53
C LEU A 167 11.60 0.39 4.14
N SER A 168 12.44 -0.16 5.01
CA SER A 168 13.90 -0.17 4.80
C SER A 168 14.40 -1.41 4.03
N ASP A 169 13.70 -2.55 4.12
CA ASP A 169 14.22 -3.82 3.61
C ASP A 169 13.48 -4.31 2.38
N SER A 170 12.18 -3.95 2.25
CA SER A 170 11.37 -4.45 1.16
C SER A 170 11.76 -3.84 -0.18
N GLN A 171 11.82 -4.69 -1.20
CA GLN A 171 11.96 -4.27 -2.60
C GLN A 171 10.60 -4.10 -3.29
N CYS A 172 9.48 -4.19 -2.56
CA CYS A 172 8.13 -4.01 -3.09
C CYS A 172 7.69 -2.54 -3.22
N ASN A 173 8.63 -1.60 -3.19
CA ASN A 173 8.39 -0.22 -3.59
C ASN A 173 8.38 -0.10 -5.11
N ALA A 174 7.32 0.46 -5.69
CA ALA A 174 7.13 0.46 -7.13
C ALA A 174 8.08 1.44 -7.87
N ALA A 175 8.42 2.58 -7.28
CA ALA A 175 9.12 3.66 -7.97
C ALA A 175 10.45 3.24 -8.66
N PRO A 176 11.39 2.49 -8.03
CA PRO A 176 12.61 2.07 -8.69
C PRO A 176 12.39 1.13 -9.88
N HIS A 177 11.30 0.36 -9.84
CA HIS A 177 10.91 -0.56 -10.90
C HIS A 177 10.20 0.15 -12.04
N LEU A 178 9.27 1.05 -11.72
CA LEU A 178 8.54 1.89 -12.70
C LEU A 178 9.49 2.74 -13.54
N ALA A 179 10.53 3.29 -12.95
CA ALA A 179 11.55 4.07 -13.64
C ALA A 179 12.25 3.30 -14.79
N ARG A 180 12.21 1.97 -14.73
CA ARG A 180 12.82 1.07 -15.73
C ARG A 180 11.86 0.63 -16.82
N ILE A 181 10.56 0.83 -16.66
CA ILE A 181 9.53 0.54 -17.66
C ILE A 181 9.66 1.59 -18.78
N LYS A 182 9.97 1.12 -19.99
CA LYS A 182 10.14 1.96 -21.20
C LYS A 182 9.11 1.63 -22.29
N ILE A 183 8.34 0.57 -22.09
CA ILE A 183 7.25 0.16 -22.97
C ILE A 183 6.04 1.10 -22.78
N PRO A 184 5.07 1.13 -23.71
CA PRO A 184 3.86 1.92 -23.56
C PRO A 184 3.14 1.63 -22.26
N ALA A 185 2.67 2.66 -21.58
CA ALA A 185 2.08 2.57 -20.26
C ALA A 185 0.70 3.24 -20.20
N LEU A 186 -0.26 2.56 -19.59
CA LEU A 186 -1.60 3.06 -19.27
C LEU A 186 -1.77 3.08 -17.74
N VAL A 187 -2.10 4.24 -17.20
CA VAL A 187 -2.43 4.39 -15.77
C VAL A 187 -3.88 4.84 -15.63
N ILE A 188 -4.66 4.07 -14.90
CA ILE A 188 -6.09 4.31 -14.70
C ILE A 188 -6.35 4.52 -13.21
N GLU A 189 -6.93 5.67 -12.87
CA GLU A 189 -7.40 6.03 -11.54
C GLU A 189 -8.91 5.77 -11.44
N ALA A 190 -9.38 5.31 -10.27
CA ALA A 190 -10.79 5.30 -9.92
C ALA A 190 -11.06 6.51 -9.01
N ASP A 191 -11.97 7.40 -9.40
CA ASP A 191 -12.16 8.71 -8.75
C ASP A 191 -12.89 8.65 -7.40
N GLY A 192 -13.58 7.53 -7.13
CA GLY A 192 -14.22 7.23 -5.84
C GLY A 192 -13.42 6.27 -4.95
N ASP A 193 -12.14 6.03 -5.25
CA ASP A 193 -11.32 5.08 -4.51
C ASP A 193 -11.04 5.55 -3.07
N SER A 194 -11.30 4.65 -2.10
CA SER A 194 -11.11 4.87 -0.66
C SER A 194 -9.86 4.19 -0.07
N GLY A 195 -8.94 3.74 -0.92
CA GLY A 195 -7.69 3.08 -0.49
C GLY A 195 -6.50 3.35 -1.38
N VAL A 196 -6.72 3.70 -2.67
CA VAL A 196 -5.73 4.29 -3.56
C VAL A 196 -6.18 5.72 -3.86
N PHE A 197 -5.34 6.67 -3.56
CA PHE A 197 -5.69 8.09 -3.61
C PHE A 197 -5.01 8.79 -4.77
N PRO A 198 -5.46 9.99 -5.18
CA PRO A 198 -4.86 10.72 -6.29
C PRO A 198 -3.34 10.91 -6.18
N SER A 199 -2.81 11.08 -4.96
CA SER A 199 -1.35 11.18 -4.76
C SER A 199 -0.61 9.86 -5.05
N ASP A 200 -1.26 8.72 -4.83
CA ASP A 200 -0.68 7.41 -5.12
C ASP A 200 -0.59 7.20 -6.64
N THR A 201 -1.64 7.58 -7.38
CA THR A 201 -1.65 7.57 -8.85
C THR A 201 -0.58 8.51 -9.42
N ARG A 202 -0.49 9.75 -8.90
CA ARG A 202 0.57 10.69 -9.29
C ARG A 202 1.95 10.13 -9.06
N ALA A 203 2.20 9.49 -7.92
CA ALA A 203 3.49 8.87 -7.62
C ALA A 203 3.88 7.77 -8.63
N ILE A 204 2.91 6.99 -9.12
CA ILE A 204 3.13 6.00 -10.19
C ILE A 204 3.47 6.70 -11.50
N VAL A 205 2.67 7.69 -11.90
CA VAL A 205 2.87 8.47 -13.14
C VAL A 205 4.25 9.12 -13.17
N ASP A 206 4.62 9.80 -12.07
CA ASP A 206 5.90 10.50 -11.94
C ASP A 206 7.12 9.55 -11.95
N ALA A 207 6.92 8.32 -11.48
CA ALA A 207 7.98 7.32 -11.42
C ALA A 207 8.17 6.55 -12.75
N LEU A 208 7.15 6.52 -13.64
CA LEU A 208 7.22 5.77 -14.89
C LEU A 208 8.29 6.33 -15.83
N GLY A 209 9.13 5.43 -16.29
CA GLY A 209 10.18 5.77 -17.26
C GLY A 209 9.75 5.71 -18.74
N SER A 210 8.47 5.39 -19.01
CA SER A 210 7.90 5.37 -20.36
C SER A 210 7.72 6.79 -20.92
N THR A 211 7.97 6.97 -22.21
CA THR A 211 7.65 8.20 -22.96
C THR A 211 6.29 8.11 -23.68
N ASP A 212 5.72 6.91 -23.83
CA ASP A 212 4.35 6.67 -24.30
C ASP A 212 3.48 6.36 -23.09
N LEU A 213 3.02 7.41 -22.40
CA LEU A 213 2.21 7.34 -21.20
C LEU A 213 0.81 7.91 -21.46
N THR A 214 -0.19 7.10 -21.19
CA THR A 214 -1.61 7.47 -21.21
C THR A 214 -2.16 7.41 -19.79
N THR A 215 -2.94 8.40 -19.38
CA THR A 215 -3.64 8.41 -18.09
C THR A 215 -5.13 8.56 -18.31
N HIS A 216 -5.92 7.85 -17.52
CA HIS A 216 -7.38 7.95 -17.50
C HIS A 216 -7.91 7.95 -16.07
N THR A 217 -9.05 8.62 -15.87
CA THR A 217 -9.84 8.53 -14.64
C THR A 217 -11.17 7.85 -14.98
N LEU A 218 -11.53 6.82 -14.23
CA LEU A 218 -12.83 6.16 -14.30
C LEU A 218 -13.66 6.53 -13.08
N GLU A 219 -14.94 6.75 -13.30
CA GLU A 219 -15.92 6.93 -12.21
C GLU A 219 -16.14 5.60 -11.49
N GLY A 220 -15.98 5.59 -10.16
CA GLY A 220 -16.29 4.44 -9.34
C GLY A 220 -15.34 4.19 -8.16
N ASP A 221 -15.71 3.20 -7.32
CA ASP A 221 -14.92 2.71 -6.20
C ASP A 221 -13.67 1.93 -6.66
N HIS A 222 -12.82 1.55 -5.71
CA HIS A 222 -11.61 0.76 -5.99
C HIS A 222 -11.87 -0.50 -6.84
N TYR A 223 -13.03 -1.12 -6.68
CA TYR A 223 -13.41 -2.36 -7.36
C TYR A 223 -14.35 -2.13 -8.55
N LEU A 224 -14.69 -0.87 -8.84
CA LEU A 224 -15.64 -0.48 -9.89
C LEU A 224 -16.98 -1.24 -9.74
N ARG A 225 -17.54 -1.26 -8.52
CA ARG A 225 -18.78 -1.98 -8.20
C ARG A 225 -19.97 -1.09 -7.87
N ASP A 226 -19.70 0.16 -7.51
CA ASP A 226 -20.67 1.16 -7.08
C ASP A 226 -21.52 1.73 -8.23
N ARG A 227 -21.07 1.52 -9.50
CA ARG A 227 -21.77 1.91 -10.70
C ARG A 227 -21.93 0.72 -11.64
N GLU A 228 -23.17 0.52 -12.16
CA GLU A 228 -23.46 -0.48 -13.20
C GLU A 228 -22.65 -0.17 -14.48
N GLY A 229 -22.02 -1.19 -15.04
CA GLY A 229 -21.21 -1.07 -16.26
C GLY A 229 -19.78 -0.52 -16.05
N ALA A 230 -19.40 -0.06 -14.86
CA ALA A 230 -18.05 0.52 -14.64
C ALA A 230 -16.89 -0.43 -14.98
N ARG A 231 -17.07 -1.72 -14.74
CA ARG A 231 -16.07 -2.73 -15.12
C ARG A 231 -16.01 -2.97 -16.62
N ASP A 232 -17.13 -2.89 -17.30
CA ASP A 232 -17.20 -3.02 -18.76
C ASP A 232 -16.53 -1.79 -19.40
N ASP A 233 -16.77 -0.60 -18.87
CA ASP A 233 -16.09 0.63 -19.32
C ASP A 233 -14.57 0.52 -19.16
N ALA A 234 -14.09 -0.03 -18.03
CA ALA A 234 -12.67 -0.28 -17.82
C ALA A 234 -12.10 -1.29 -18.81
N ALA A 235 -12.85 -2.38 -19.07
CA ALA A 235 -12.44 -3.40 -20.02
C ALA A 235 -12.39 -2.85 -21.45
N ASP A 236 -13.38 -2.06 -21.86
CA ASP A 236 -13.44 -1.41 -23.17
C ASP A 236 -12.30 -0.40 -23.35
N LEU A 237 -12.04 0.44 -22.34
CA LEU A 237 -10.94 1.39 -22.32
C LEU A 237 -9.61 0.66 -22.55
N ILE A 238 -9.33 -0.36 -21.77
CA ILE A 238 -8.10 -1.15 -21.85
C ILE A 238 -8.00 -1.82 -23.22
N THR A 239 -9.07 -2.46 -23.65
CA THR A 239 -9.11 -3.18 -24.94
C THR A 239 -8.85 -2.25 -26.11
N ASN A 240 -9.46 -1.07 -26.14
CA ASN A 240 -9.26 -0.09 -27.20
C ASN A 240 -7.83 0.47 -27.16
N TRP A 241 -7.33 0.80 -25.96
CA TRP A 241 -5.95 1.28 -25.80
C TRP A 241 -4.90 0.25 -26.28
N VAL A 242 -5.14 -1.04 -26.05
CA VAL A 242 -4.29 -2.13 -26.55
C VAL A 242 -4.40 -2.25 -28.07
N LYS A 243 -5.61 -2.25 -28.64
CA LYS A 243 -5.82 -2.35 -30.12
C LYS A 243 -5.18 -1.22 -30.90
N ASP A 244 -5.07 -0.03 -30.32
CA ASP A 244 -4.42 1.11 -30.97
C ASP A 244 -2.89 0.94 -31.10
N ARG A 245 -2.32 -0.09 -30.46
CA ARG A 245 -0.89 -0.38 -30.42
C ARG A 245 -0.49 -1.72 -31.06
N TYR A 246 -1.48 -2.53 -31.42
CA TYR A 246 -1.38 -3.82 -32.11
C TYR A 246 -2.41 -3.94 -33.23
#